data_62e1667ceac5799eebc179732cc7d156
#
_entry.id   62e1667ceac5799eebc179732cc7d156
#
_cell.length_a   1.000
_cell.length_b   1.000
_cell.length_c   1.000
_cell.angle_alpha   90.00
_cell.angle_beta   90.00
_cell.angle_gamma   90.00
#
_symmetry.space_group_name_H-M   'P 1'
#
loop_
_entity.id
_entity.type
_entity.pdbx_description
1 polymer ?
#
loop_
_entity_poly.entity_id
_entity_poly.type
_entity_poly.pdbx_seq_one_letter_code
_entity_poly.pdbx_strand_id
1 'polypeptide(L)'
;MKRRSEVNNMNKIILSILTVIMLTGCNKSLNDPLSQLRGKVIVNGEQYTMILSDYEPKEDPVQFISKHSSDINEIAALFDTLKVEKGTLFKFDINSDPSSITVTKLNEDGTTDLVETKDNEITMPSESGYYIYQLTTIGSEGEQTFIFDVIVE
;
A
#
# COMPACT_ATOMS: atom_id res chain seq x y z
N MET A 1 -11.05 49.33 41.45
CA MET A 1 -11.05 49.19 39.96
C MET A 1 -9.89 48.33 39.41
N LYS A 2 -8.90 47.95 40.15
CA LYS A 2 -7.69 47.18 39.71
C LYS A 2 -7.92 45.65 39.57
N ARG A 3 -8.82 45.07 40.35
CA ARG A 3 -9.07 43.57 40.36
C ARG A 3 -9.72 43.03 39.09
N ARG A 4 -10.50 43.86 38.38
CA ARG A 4 -11.26 43.40 37.20
C ARG A 4 -10.38 43.29 35.93
N SER A 5 -9.30 44.03 35.87
CA SER A 5 -8.35 43.96 34.73
C SER A 5 -7.40 42.74 34.79
N GLU A 6 -7.07 42.31 36.00
CA GLU A 6 -6.20 41.13 36.21
C GLU A 6 -6.91 39.83 35.88
N VAL A 7 -8.20 39.71 36.25
CA VAL A 7 -9.01 38.52 35.88
C VAL A 7 -9.22 38.41 34.38
N ASN A 8 -9.41 39.53 33.66
CA ASN A 8 -9.55 39.51 32.23
C ASN A 8 -8.23 39.14 31.50
N ASN A 9 -7.07 39.55 32.03
CA ASN A 9 -5.79 39.14 31.48
C ASN A 9 -5.47 37.67 31.73
N MET A 10 -5.80 37.17 32.93
CA MET A 10 -5.62 35.79 33.30
C MET A 10 -6.48 34.85 32.42
N ASN A 11 -7.74 35.22 32.18
CA ASN A 11 -8.62 34.46 31.28
C ASN A 11 -8.14 34.45 29.82
N LYS A 12 -7.56 35.54 29.33
CA LYS A 12 -6.97 35.60 27.98
C LYS A 12 -5.73 34.73 27.87
N ILE A 13 -4.89 34.69 28.92
CA ILE A 13 -3.69 33.84 28.98
C ILE A 13 -4.09 32.36 29.02
N ILE A 14 -5.09 31.99 29.86
CA ILE A 14 -5.58 30.62 29.93
C ILE A 14 -6.21 30.17 28.60
N LEU A 15 -6.98 31.03 27.95
CA LEU A 15 -7.57 30.74 26.65
C LEU A 15 -6.50 30.55 25.56
N SER A 16 -5.43 31.38 25.59
CA SER A 16 -4.30 31.29 24.67
C SER A 16 -3.51 29.99 24.86
N ILE A 17 -3.28 29.56 26.13
CA ILE A 17 -2.59 28.30 26.44
C ILE A 17 -3.45 27.11 26.02
N LEU A 18 -4.76 27.16 26.20
CA LEU A 18 -5.67 26.08 25.81
C LEU A 18 -5.69 25.89 24.29
N THR A 19 -5.60 26.99 23.52
CA THR A 19 -5.54 26.93 22.03
C THR A 19 -4.23 26.33 21.53
N VAL A 20 -3.11 26.57 22.20
CA VAL A 20 -1.81 25.99 21.85
C VAL A 20 -1.78 24.47 22.12
N ILE A 21 -2.44 23.99 23.18
CA ILE A 21 -2.49 22.55 23.50
C ILE A 21 -3.34 21.76 22.47
N MET A 22 -4.31 22.40 21.83
CA MET A 22 -5.12 21.75 20.78
C MET A 22 -4.36 21.54 19.46
N LEU A 23 -3.24 22.25 19.25
CA LEU A 23 -2.42 22.14 18.03
C LEU A 23 -1.31 21.08 18.12
N THR A 24 -1.07 20.49 19.28
CA THR A 24 -0.06 19.43 19.46
C THR A 24 -0.62 18.01 19.38
N GLY A 25 -1.91 17.85 19.14
CA GLY A 25 -2.56 16.56 19.03
C GLY A 25 -2.67 16.09 17.59
N CYS A 26 -1.68 15.43 17.07
CA CYS A 26 -1.66 14.33 16.08
C CYS A 26 -0.27 14.22 15.45
N ASN A 27 0.74 13.93 16.27
CA ASN A 27 1.85 13.16 15.73
C ASN A 27 1.41 11.69 15.71
N LYS A 28 0.61 11.29 14.70
CA LYS A 28 0.57 9.91 14.27
C LYS A 28 2.02 9.59 13.92
N SER A 29 2.59 8.64 14.66
CA SER A 29 3.92 8.11 14.42
C SER A 29 4.12 7.87 12.92
N LEU A 30 4.92 8.74 12.28
CA LEU A 30 5.40 8.57 10.90
C LEU A 30 6.42 7.42 10.81
N ASN A 31 6.56 6.63 11.88
CA ASN A 31 7.54 5.57 12.03
C ASN A 31 6.89 4.17 12.02
N ASP A 32 5.73 4.00 11.37
CA ASP A 32 5.31 2.66 11.00
C ASP A 32 6.14 2.23 9.78
N PRO A 33 7.06 1.26 9.91
CA PRO A 33 7.89 0.79 8.81
C PRO A 33 7.05 0.37 7.61
N LEU A 34 5.84 -0.15 7.85
CA LEU A 34 4.91 -0.58 6.82
C LEU A 34 4.33 0.59 6.00
N SER A 35 4.24 1.79 6.59
CA SER A 35 3.73 2.96 5.87
C SER A 35 4.66 3.43 4.75
N GLN A 36 5.92 3.00 4.79
CA GLN A 36 6.94 3.31 3.79
C GLN A 36 6.99 2.26 2.66
N LEU A 37 6.49 1.04 2.90
CA LEU A 37 6.47 -0.02 1.89
C LEU A 37 5.32 0.21 0.91
N ARG A 38 5.66 0.65 -0.28
CA ARG A 38 4.68 0.97 -1.33
C ARG A 38 5.06 0.33 -2.65
N GLY A 39 4.12 -0.39 -3.21
CA GLY A 39 4.19 -0.88 -4.58
C GLY A 39 3.12 -0.19 -5.43
N LYS A 40 3.47 0.20 -6.62
CA LYS A 40 2.56 0.78 -7.60
C LYS A 40 2.59 -0.01 -8.89
N VAL A 41 1.46 -0.06 -9.54
CA VAL A 41 1.35 -0.47 -10.93
C VAL A 41 1.13 0.77 -11.80
N ILE A 42 1.83 0.85 -12.93
CA ILE A 42 1.76 1.94 -13.90
C ILE A 42 1.12 1.39 -15.16
N VAL A 43 0.01 1.99 -15.56
CA VAL A 43 -0.77 1.59 -16.74
C VAL A 43 -1.12 2.83 -17.53
N ASN A 44 -0.77 2.88 -18.82
CA ASN A 44 -1.03 4.01 -19.69
C ASN A 44 -0.54 5.37 -19.12
N GLY A 45 0.54 5.34 -18.32
CA GLY A 45 1.13 6.53 -17.67
C GLY A 45 0.47 6.94 -16.35
N GLU A 46 -0.59 6.29 -15.93
CA GLU A 46 -1.23 6.49 -14.63
C GLU A 46 -0.69 5.51 -13.59
N GLN A 47 -0.64 5.93 -12.32
CA GLN A 47 -0.09 5.14 -11.21
C GLN A 47 -1.20 4.75 -10.23
N TYR A 48 -1.24 3.46 -9.87
CA TYR A 48 -2.19 2.90 -8.92
C TYR A 48 -1.44 2.18 -7.81
N THR A 49 -1.78 2.47 -6.55
CA THR A 49 -1.11 1.86 -5.39
C THR A 49 -1.70 0.48 -5.14
N MET A 50 -0.84 -0.55 -5.20
CA MET A 50 -1.21 -1.92 -4.86
C MET A 50 -1.44 -2.09 -3.37
N ILE A 51 -2.16 -3.12 -2.97
CA ILE A 51 -2.43 -3.44 -1.57
C ILE A 51 -1.28 -4.30 -1.04
N LEU A 52 -0.57 -3.82 -0.01
CA LEU A 52 0.41 -4.63 0.71
C LEU A 52 -0.33 -5.66 1.55
N SER A 53 -0.19 -6.96 1.24
CA SER A 53 -0.79 -8.05 2.01
C SER A 53 0.12 -8.54 3.12
N ASP A 54 1.37 -8.84 2.79
CA ASP A 54 2.32 -9.46 3.69
C ASP A 54 3.69 -8.77 3.63
N TYR A 55 4.38 -8.80 4.77
CA TYR A 55 5.74 -8.31 4.90
C TYR A 55 6.53 -9.20 5.87
N GLU A 56 7.68 -9.71 5.42
CA GLU A 56 8.65 -10.43 6.23
C GLU A 56 9.97 -9.65 6.25
N PRO A 57 10.32 -8.99 7.40
CA PRO A 57 11.56 -8.24 7.52
C PRO A 57 12.78 -9.15 7.42
N LYS A 58 13.82 -8.71 6.74
CA LYS A 58 15.08 -9.47 6.61
C LYS A 58 15.83 -9.66 7.93
N GLU A 59 15.80 -8.63 8.80
CA GLU A 59 16.55 -8.61 10.06
C GLU A 59 15.83 -9.31 11.21
N ASP A 60 14.53 -9.51 11.12
CA ASP A 60 13.71 -10.17 12.13
C ASP A 60 12.61 -11.03 11.51
N PRO A 61 12.94 -12.20 10.97
CA PRO A 61 11.98 -13.10 10.31
C PRO A 61 10.90 -13.64 11.27
N VAL A 62 11.01 -13.40 12.58
CA VAL A 62 9.97 -13.74 13.56
C VAL A 62 8.82 -12.72 13.53
N GLN A 63 9.04 -11.54 12.98
CA GLN A 63 8.02 -10.51 12.83
C GLN A 63 7.34 -10.58 11.45
N PHE A 64 6.78 -11.74 11.11
CA PHE A 64 5.87 -11.81 9.96
C PHE A 64 4.64 -10.94 10.23
N ILE A 65 4.42 -9.94 9.39
CA ILE A 65 3.28 -9.03 9.51
C ILE A 65 2.35 -9.29 8.34
N SER A 66 1.30 -10.07 8.58
CA SER A 66 0.15 -10.12 7.68
C SER A 66 -0.79 -8.96 8.03
N LYS A 67 -1.00 -8.06 7.10
CA LYS A 67 -1.78 -6.84 7.33
C LYS A 67 -3.27 -7.05 7.13
N HIS A 68 -3.65 -8.09 6.41
CA HIS A 68 -5.02 -8.37 5.97
C HIS A 68 -5.44 -9.81 6.26
N SER A 69 -6.67 -10.14 5.87
CA SER A 69 -7.19 -11.50 5.82
C SER A 69 -6.25 -12.43 5.03
N SER A 70 -6.26 -13.71 5.34
CA SER A 70 -5.58 -14.73 4.51
C SER A 70 -6.31 -15.02 3.19
N ASP A 71 -7.52 -14.48 3.00
CA ASP A 71 -8.27 -14.61 1.75
C ASP A 71 -7.83 -13.53 0.74
N ILE A 72 -7.16 -13.97 -0.31
CA ILE A 72 -6.66 -13.10 -1.38
C ILE A 72 -7.78 -12.33 -2.09
N ASN A 73 -8.99 -12.90 -2.16
CA ASN A 73 -10.14 -12.22 -2.79
C ASN A 73 -10.61 -11.03 -1.94
N GLU A 74 -10.58 -11.18 -0.60
CA GLU A 74 -10.92 -10.07 0.30
C GLU A 74 -9.87 -8.95 0.21
N ILE A 75 -8.58 -9.31 0.04
CA ILE A 75 -7.51 -8.33 -0.12
C ILE A 75 -7.64 -7.63 -1.47
N ALA A 76 -7.87 -8.38 -2.55
CA ALA A 76 -8.06 -7.82 -3.89
C ALA A 76 -9.21 -6.81 -3.93
N ALA A 77 -10.30 -7.08 -3.22
CA ALA A 77 -11.45 -6.18 -3.13
C ALA A 77 -11.14 -4.81 -2.46
N LEU A 78 -9.96 -4.63 -1.86
CA LEU A 78 -9.49 -3.34 -1.34
C LEU A 78 -8.81 -2.48 -2.40
N PHE A 79 -8.47 -3.06 -3.54
CA PHE A 79 -7.88 -2.35 -4.67
C PHE A 79 -9.00 -1.79 -5.57
N ASP A 80 -8.74 -0.63 -6.17
CA ASP A 80 -9.65 -0.07 -7.18
C ASP A 80 -9.45 -0.83 -8.50
N THR A 81 -10.26 -1.84 -8.76
CA THR A 81 -10.17 -2.74 -9.93
C THR A 81 -9.96 -1.96 -11.23
N LEU A 82 -8.88 -2.25 -11.93
CA LEU A 82 -8.58 -1.60 -13.21
C LEU A 82 -9.29 -2.30 -14.37
N LYS A 83 -9.85 -1.51 -15.29
CA LYS A 83 -10.39 -2.00 -16.55
C LYS A 83 -9.42 -1.69 -17.67
N VAL A 84 -8.98 -2.71 -18.38
CA VAL A 84 -7.94 -2.58 -19.39
C VAL A 84 -8.21 -3.45 -20.62
N GLU A 85 -7.61 -3.07 -21.74
CA GLU A 85 -7.64 -3.88 -22.95
C GLU A 85 -6.69 -5.08 -22.87
N LYS A 86 -6.98 -6.11 -23.68
CA LYS A 86 -6.11 -7.27 -23.87
C LYS A 86 -4.71 -6.86 -24.28
N GLY A 87 -3.71 -7.50 -23.70
CA GLY A 87 -2.30 -7.22 -24.04
C GLY A 87 -1.77 -5.89 -23.49
N THR A 88 -2.52 -5.19 -22.65
CA THR A 88 -2.03 -3.96 -21.98
C THR A 88 -0.80 -4.28 -21.13
N LEU A 89 0.23 -3.43 -21.20
CA LEU A 89 1.45 -3.55 -20.40
C LEU A 89 1.26 -2.89 -19.04
N PHE A 90 1.62 -3.60 -17.98
CA PHE A 90 1.67 -3.15 -16.60
C PHE A 90 3.11 -3.09 -16.14
N LYS A 91 3.57 -1.93 -15.70
CA LYS A 91 4.90 -1.73 -15.14
C LYS A 91 4.83 -1.58 -13.63
N PHE A 92 5.78 -2.18 -12.92
CA PHE A 92 5.84 -2.09 -11.46
C PHE A 92 6.88 -1.07 -11.01
N ASP A 93 6.50 -0.26 -10.02
CA ASP A 93 7.34 0.71 -9.31
C ASP A 93 7.27 0.40 -7.82
N ILE A 94 8.37 -0.14 -7.28
CA ILE A 94 8.49 -0.57 -5.89
C ILE A 94 9.53 0.30 -5.21
N ASN A 95 9.15 1.00 -4.19
CA ASN A 95 10.02 1.98 -3.53
C ASN A 95 11.17 1.39 -2.70
N SER A 96 11.18 0.08 -2.46
CA SER A 96 12.25 -0.64 -1.74
C SER A 96 13.42 -1.08 -2.63
N ASP A 97 13.40 -0.77 -3.93
CA ASP A 97 14.40 -1.18 -4.94
C ASP A 97 14.75 -2.69 -4.81
N PRO A 98 13.78 -3.58 -5.08
CA PRO A 98 13.95 -5.00 -4.85
C PRO A 98 14.98 -5.63 -5.81
N SER A 99 15.70 -6.63 -5.33
CA SER A 99 16.62 -7.43 -6.14
C SER A 99 15.89 -8.45 -7.04
N SER A 100 14.66 -8.81 -6.70
CA SER A 100 13.82 -9.68 -7.51
C SER A 100 12.34 -9.33 -7.37
N ILE A 101 11.60 -9.51 -8.46
CA ILE A 101 10.15 -9.38 -8.55
C ILE A 101 9.61 -10.67 -9.17
N THR A 102 8.62 -11.27 -8.51
CA THR A 102 7.88 -12.44 -9.00
C THR A 102 6.40 -12.09 -9.05
N VAL A 103 5.74 -12.38 -10.16
CA VAL A 103 4.30 -12.15 -10.31
C VAL A 103 3.60 -13.48 -10.52
N THR A 104 2.54 -13.73 -9.78
CA THR A 104 1.64 -14.85 -9.97
C THR A 104 0.22 -14.36 -10.22
N LYS A 105 -0.53 -15.14 -10.97
CA LYS A 105 -1.95 -14.93 -11.25
C LYS A 105 -2.75 -16.00 -10.50
N LEU A 106 -3.76 -15.59 -9.75
CA LEU A 106 -4.68 -16.50 -9.08
C LEU A 106 -5.66 -17.10 -10.09
N ASN A 107 -5.85 -18.41 -10.02
CA ASN A 107 -6.82 -19.17 -10.80
C ASN A 107 -8.11 -19.38 -10.00
N GLU A 108 -9.20 -19.69 -10.67
CA GLU A 108 -10.52 -19.94 -10.05
C GLU A 108 -10.51 -21.11 -9.05
N ASP A 109 -9.62 -22.10 -9.24
CA ASP A 109 -9.47 -23.25 -8.34
C ASP A 109 -8.58 -22.96 -7.11
N GLY A 110 -8.11 -21.71 -6.97
CA GLY A 110 -7.23 -21.26 -5.88
C GLY A 110 -5.74 -21.57 -6.10
N THR A 111 -5.37 -22.18 -7.23
CA THR A 111 -3.96 -22.33 -7.61
C THR A 111 -3.42 -21.02 -8.20
N THR A 112 -2.10 -20.91 -8.32
CA THR A 112 -1.45 -19.74 -8.93
C THR A 112 -0.56 -20.16 -10.09
N ASP A 113 -0.58 -19.39 -11.15
CA ASP A 113 0.33 -19.50 -12.28
C ASP A 113 1.40 -18.41 -12.23
N LEU A 114 2.65 -18.80 -12.51
CA LEU A 114 3.73 -17.83 -12.67
C LEU A 114 3.50 -17.02 -13.95
N VAL A 115 3.59 -15.70 -13.82
CA VAL A 115 3.51 -14.76 -14.95
C VAL A 115 4.91 -14.36 -15.40
N GLU A 116 5.17 -14.44 -16.70
CA GLU A 116 6.44 -13.97 -17.25
C GLU A 116 6.61 -12.47 -16.99
N THR A 117 7.70 -12.11 -16.31
CA THR A 117 8.04 -10.74 -15.97
C THR A 117 9.32 -10.34 -16.68
N LYS A 118 9.30 -9.24 -17.40
CA LYS A 118 10.47 -8.69 -18.08
C LYS A 118 10.56 -7.19 -17.84
N ASP A 119 11.74 -6.71 -17.44
CA ASP A 119 12.00 -5.28 -17.15
C ASP A 119 11.00 -4.66 -16.16
N ASN A 120 10.56 -5.44 -15.15
CA ASN A 120 9.50 -5.09 -14.19
C ASN A 120 8.15 -4.83 -14.87
N GLU A 121 7.86 -5.50 -15.97
CA GLU A 121 6.60 -5.39 -16.69
C GLU A 121 5.97 -6.78 -16.92
N ILE A 122 4.65 -6.81 -16.95
CA ILE A 122 3.85 -7.96 -17.38
C ILE A 122 2.87 -7.52 -18.47
N THR A 123 2.45 -8.48 -19.27
CA THR A 123 1.42 -8.29 -20.30
C THR A 123 0.12 -8.91 -19.84
N MET A 124 -0.99 -8.16 -19.94
CA MET A 124 -2.30 -8.67 -19.61
C MET A 124 -2.73 -9.79 -20.57
N PRO A 125 -3.59 -10.73 -20.10
CA PRO A 125 -4.08 -11.84 -20.90
C PRO A 125 -4.75 -11.39 -22.21
N SER A 126 -4.74 -12.30 -23.20
CA SER A 126 -5.50 -12.15 -24.44
C SER A 126 -6.99 -12.55 -24.32
N GLU A 127 -7.37 -13.11 -23.19
CA GLU A 127 -8.74 -13.51 -22.87
C GLU A 127 -9.38 -12.47 -21.96
N SER A 128 -10.66 -12.14 -22.22
CA SER A 128 -11.42 -11.26 -21.34
C SER A 128 -11.74 -11.98 -20.04
N GLY A 129 -11.70 -11.28 -18.91
CA GLY A 129 -12.00 -11.87 -17.62
C GLY A 129 -11.58 -10.99 -16.45
N TYR A 130 -11.89 -11.45 -15.25
CA TYR A 130 -11.41 -10.88 -13.99
C TYR A 130 -10.19 -11.66 -13.52
N TYR A 131 -9.12 -10.95 -13.18
CA TYR A 131 -7.86 -11.55 -12.79
C TYR A 131 -7.31 -10.88 -11.54
N ILE A 132 -6.85 -11.68 -10.58
CA ILE A 132 -6.13 -11.25 -9.39
C ILE A 132 -4.65 -11.59 -9.57
N TYR A 133 -3.79 -10.64 -9.28
CA TYR A 133 -2.35 -10.80 -9.32
C TYR A 133 -1.74 -10.59 -7.95
N GLN A 134 -0.76 -11.44 -7.63
CA GLN A 134 0.10 -11.31 -6.48
C GLN A 134 1.51 -11.01 -6.96
N LEU A 135 2.10 -9.93 -6.46
CA LEU A 135 3.47 -9.52 -6.75
C LEU A 135 4.29 -9.67 -5.48
N THR A 136 5.27 -10.56 -5.51
CA THR A 136 6.22 -10.78 -4.41
C THR A 136 7.57 -10.18 -4.77
N THR A 137 8.14 -9.40 -3.85
CA THR A 137 9.44 -8.75 -4.01
C THR A 137 10.38 -9.17 -2.89
N ILE A 138 11.67 -9.33 -3.23
CA ILE A 138 12.72 -9.59 -2.26
C ILE A 138 13.78 -8.51 -2.40
N GLY A 139 14.17 -7.89 -1.29
CA GLY A 139 15.13 -6.80 -1.29
C GLY A 139 15.88 -6.65 0.04
N SER A 140 16.49 -5.49 0.23
CA SER A 140 17.21 -5.14 1.45
C SER A 140 16.29 -5.08 2.68
N GLU A 141 15.06 -4.67 2.48
CA GLU A 141 14.05 -4.54 3.54
C GLU A 141 13.42 -5.89 3.95
N GLY A 142 13.53 -6.92 3.10
CA GLY A 142 12.90 -8.22 3.29
C GLY A 142 12.02 -8.62 2.12
N GLU A 143 11.05 -9.50 2.39
CA GLU A 143 10.05 -9.93 1.42
C GLU A 143 8.76 -9.15 1.60
N GLN A 144 8.18 -8.69 0.49
CA GLN A 144 6.93 -7.94 0.46
C GLN A 144 6.00 -8.55 -0.58
N THR A 145 4.74 -8.71 -0.22
CA THR A 145 3.71 -9.21 -1.13
C THR A 145 2.63 -8.15 -1.32
N PHE A 146 2.36 -7.82 -2.57
CA PHE A 146 1.33 -6.88 -3.00
C PHE A 146 0.27 -7.58 -3.83
N ILE A 147 -0.97 -7.11 -3.72
CA ILE A 147 -2.13 -7.61 -4.47
C ILE A 147 -2.73 -6.48 -5.29
N PHE A 148 -3.15 -6.79 -6.50
CA PHE A 148 -4.00 -5.95 -7.35
C PHE A 148 -4.88 -6.82 -8.24
N ASP A 149 -5.95 -6.24 -8.79
CA ASP A 149 -6.87 -6.95 -9.67
C ASP A 149 -7.26 -6.14 -10.89
N VAL A 150 -7.67 -6.84 -11.93
CA VAL A 150 -8.02 -6.22 -13.21
C VAL A 150 -9.21 -6.93 -13.87
N ILE A 151 -9.96 -6.18 -14.64
CA ILE A 151 -10.91 -6.68 -15.64
C ILE A 151 -10.28 -6.43 -17.02
N VAL A 152 -10.05 -7.50 -17.77
CA VAL A 152 -9.58 -7.44 -19.16
C VAL A 152 -10.78 -7.53 -20.09
N GLU A 153 -10.94 -6.56 -20.98
CA GLU A 153 -12.09 -6.42 -21.91
C GLU A 153 -11.69 -6.64 -23.37
#